data_e417116b9c7eef18e8507734506b6cc4
#
_entry.id   e417116b9c7eef18e8507734506b6cc4
#
_cell.length_a   1.000
_cell.length_b   1.000
_cell.length_c   1.000
_cell.angle_alpha   90.00
_cell.angle_beta   90.00
_cell.angle_gamma   90.00
#
_symmetry.space_group_name_H-M   'P 1'
#
loop_
_entity.id
_entity.type
_entity.pdbx_description
1 polymer ?
#
loop_
_entity_poly.entity_id
_entity_poly.type
_entity_poly.pdbx_seq_one_letter_code
_entity_poly.pdbx_strand_id
1 'polypeptide(L)'
;MQLPLLFYTSVLAPAIGLAAPVAQNEALSKRENLCSLPAPPALCTPDPSVTVEETAKRAYAFYRSFVVDGDPRTMFSLIDSTYTQHHPGYASGPQNIWPLFCNGNKLGNEASTAWCFVAATNMSYARYSTTDRWRWVDGCVHEHWDQGERIPSEGCYKLPANRSQ
;
A
#
# COMPACT_ATOMS: atom_id res chain seq x y z
N MET A 1 -48.74 2.59 71.41
CA MET A 1 -48.18 3.56 70.46
C MET A 1 -46.71 3.15 70.29
N GLN A 2 -46.37 2.44 69.23
CA GLN A 2 -45.00 1.99 68.89
C GLN A 2 -44.55 2.83 67.69
N LEU A 3 -43.37 3.52 67.82
CA LEU A 3 -42.71 4.21 66.74
C LEU A 3 -41.80 3.22 66.03
N PRO A 4 -41.75 3.21 64.69
CA PRO A 4 -40.75 2.39 63.98
C PRO A 4 -39.43 3.15 63.85
N LEU A 5 -38.33 2.41 64.14
CA LEU A 5 -36.94 2.84 63.86
C LEU A 5 -36.70 2.81 62.34
N LEU A 6 -36.29 3.95 61.79
CA LEU A 6 -35.75 4.05 60.44
C LEU A 6 -34.24 3.72 60.41
N PHE A 7 -33.89 2.63 59.77
CA PHE A 7 -32.49 2.30 59.47
C PHE A 7 -32.05 3.03 58.19
N TYR A 8 -31.10 3.92 58.35
CA TYR A 8 -30.37 4.52 57.20
C TYR A 8 -29.26 3.58 56.76
N THR A 9 -29.39 2.98 55.60
CA THR A 9 -28.29 2.24 54.93
C THR A 9 -27.50 3.18 54.06
N SER A 10 -26.27 3.48 54.46
CA SER A 10 -25.31 4.24 53.67
C SER A 10 -24.78 3.36 52.56
N VAL A 11 -25.10 3.67 51.30
CA VAL A 11 -24.55 3.03 50.13
C VAL A 11 -23.20 3.72 49.81
N LEU A 12 -22.07 3.02 50.04
CA LEU A 12 -20.76 3.45 49.52
C LEU A 12 -20.73 3.15 48.03
N ALA A 13 -20.65 4.21 47.20
CA ALA A 13 -20.37 4.09 45.78
C ALA A 13 -18.88 3.77 45.56
N PRO A 14 -18.52 2.79 44.73
CA PRO A 14 -17.14 2.56 44.38
C PRO A 14 -16.64 3.68 43.46
N ALA A 15 -15.52 4.30 43.83
CA ALA A 15 -14.81 5.24 42.97
C ALA A 15 -14.23 4.45 41.77
N ILE A 16 -14.79 4.67 40.58
CA ILE A 16 -14.23 4.17 39.33
C ILE A 16 -13.04 5.05 39.00
N GLY A 17 -11.84 4.55 39.27
CA GLY A 17 -10.59 5.16 38.84
C GLY A 17 -10.52 5.20 37.32
N LEU A 18 -10.62 6.38 36.73
CA LEU A 18 -10.28 6.60 35.31
C LEU A 18 -8.76 6.39 35.14
N ALA A 19 -8.39 5.18 34.72
CA ALA A 19 -7.04 4.94 34.24
C ALA A 19 -6.87 5.70 32.91
N ALA A 20 -6.05 6.72 32.91
CA ALA A 20 -5.72 7.50 31.73
C ALA A 20 -5.06 6.60 30.64
N PRO A 21 -5.39 6.79 29.36
CA PRO A 21 -4.78 6.03 28.27
C PRO A 21 -3.39 6.58 27.96
N VAL A 22 -2.38 6.16 28.71
CA VAL A 22 -0.97 6.53 28.45
C VAL A 22 -0.30 5.58 27.45
N ALA A 23 -0.91 4.42 27.17
CA ALA A 23 -0.28 3.37 26.36
C ALA A 23 -0.46 3.54 24.82
N GLN A 24 -1.28 4.47 24.34
CA GLN A 24 -1.54 4.61 22.90
C GLN A 24 -0.61 5.58 22.16
N ASN A 25 0.13 6.43 22.84
CA ASN A 25 1.02 7.40 22.21
C ASN A 25 2.43 6.86 21.89
N GLU A 26 2.85 5.75 22.46
CA GLU A 26 4.16 5.16 22.14
C GLU A 26 4.16 4.31 20.87
N ALA A 27 3.01 3.80 20.44
CA ALA A 27 2.87 3.00 19.23
C ALA A 27 2.95 3.83 17.91
N LEU A 28 2.77 5.15 17.98
CA LEU A 28 2.82 6.06 16.82
C LEU A 28 4.21 6.66 16.56
N SER A 29 5.19 6.43 17.42
CA SER A 29 6.48 7.14 17.40
C SER A 29 7.64 6.37 16.77
N LYS A 30 7.51 5.08 16.49
CA LYS A 30 8.54 4.34 15.74
C LYS A 30 8.03 4.06 14.33
N ARG A 31 8.26 4.99 13.39
CA ARG A 31 8.37 4.59 11.99
C ARG A 31 9.52 3.59 11.93
N GLU A 32 9.15 2.31 11.84
CA GLU A 32 10.11 1.24 11.64
C GLU A 32 11.00 1.60 10.45
N ASN A 33 12.31 1.61 10.65
CA ASN A 33 13.25 1.84 9.56
C ASN A 33 13.22 0.61 8.64
N LEU A 34 12.40 0.64 7.60
CA LEU A 34 12.23 -0.46 6.67
C LEU A 34 13.54 -0.85 5.98
N CYS A 35 14.45 0.11 5.79
CA CYS A 35 15.76 -0.16 5.20
C CYS A 35 16.70 -0.96 6.13
N SER A 36 16.34 -1.18 7.40
CA SER A 36 17.04 -2.12 8.26
C SER A 36 16.70 -3.59 7.97
N LEU A 37 15.62 -3.84 7.22
CA LEU A 37 15.24 -5.19 6.80
C LEU A 37 16.08 -5.61 5.59
N PRO A 38 16.57 -6.87 5.54
CA PRO A 38 17.37 -7.37 4.43
C PRO A 38 16.55 -7.59 3.13
N ALA A 39 15.24 -7.62 3.23
CA ALA A 39 14.30 -7.85 2.14
C ALA A 39 12.94 -7.21 2.43
N PRO A 40 12.06 -7.08 1.42
CA PRO A 40 10.68 -6.62 1.63
C PRO A 40 9.95 -7.47 2.67
N PRO A 41 9.15 -6.85 3.57
CA PRO A 41 8.44 -7.57 4.62
C PRO A 41 7.30 -8.46 4.11
N ALA A 42 6.77 -8.16 2.93
CA ALA A 42 5.74 -8.94 2.26
C ALA A 42 5.90 -8.83 0.75
N LEU A 43 5.54 -9.89 0.04
CA LEU A 43 5.47 -9.97 -1.41
C LEU A 43 4.08 -10.46 -1.84
N CYS A 44 3.73 -10.18 -3.09
CA CYS A 44 2.50 -10.67 -3.72
C CYS A 44 2.58 -12.18 -3.95
N THR A 45 1.50 -12.88 -3.65
CA THR A 45 1.29 -14.27 -4.08
C THR A 45 0.36 -14.25 -5.30
N PRO A 46 0.81 -14.69 -6.48
CA PRO A 46 -0.04 -14.78 -7.66
C PRO A 46 -1.26 -15.66 -7.42
N ASP A 47 -2.43 -15.18 -7.85
CA ASP A 47 -3.70 -15.90 -7.75
C ASP A 47 -4.46 -15.79 -9.08
N PRO A 48 -4.58 -16.89 -9.85
CA PRO A 48 -5.23 -16.87 -11.16
C PRO A 48 -6.74 -16.56 -11.11
N SER A 49 -7.34 -16.54 -9.92
CA SER A 49 -8.74 -16.12 -9.75
C SER A 49 -8.93 -14.60 -9.73
N VAL A 50 -7.84 -13.82 -9.62
CA VAL A 50 -7.89 -12.35 -9.61
C VAL A 50 -8.40 -11.83 -10.94
N THR A 51 -9.47 -11.04 -10.88
CA THR A 51 -10.09 -10.46 -12.06
C THR A 51 -9.26 -9.31 -12.64
N VAL A 52 -9.54 -8.97 -13.92
CA VAL A 52 -8.94 -7.79 -14.57
C VAL A 52 -9.26 -6.49 -13.81
N GLU A 53 -10.49 -6.36 -13.29
CA GLU A 53 -10.88 -5.19 -12.48
C GLU A 53 -10.06 -5.10 -11.20
N GLU A 54 -9.89 -6.21 -10.51
CA GLU A 54 -9.07 -6.24 -9.28
C GLU A 54 -7.59 -5.97 -9.60
N THR A 55 -7.07 -6.52 -10.70
CA THR A 55 -5.71 -6.21 -11.17
C THR A 55 -5.56 -4.71 -11.47
N ALA A 56 -6.56 -4.08 -12.09
CA ALA A 56 -6.54 -2.63 -12.34
C ALA A 56 -6.51 -1.80 -11.04
N LYS A 57 -7.27 -2.22 -10.01
CA LYS A 57 -7.24 -1.59 -8.67
C LYS A 57 -5.88 -1.75 -8.01
N ARG A 58 -5.29 -2.94 -8.07
CA ARG A 58 -3.93 -3.21 -7.56
C ARG A 58 -2.88 -2.40 -8.31
N ALA A 59 -3.00 -2.28 -9.63
CA ALA A 59 -2.09 -1.47 -10.45
C ALA A 59 -2.19 0.02 -10.09
N TYR A 60 -3.36 0.52 -9.76
CA TYR A 60 -3.53 1.88 -9.26
C TYR A 60 -2.92 2.05 -7.85
N ALA A 61 -3.14 1.09 -6.96
CA ALA A 61 -2.53 1.09 -5.62
C ALA A 61 -0.99 1.04 -5.69
N PHE A 62 -0.46 0.27 -6.64
CA PHE A 62 0.99 0.21 -6.92
C PHE A 62 1.52 1.57 -7.40
N TYR A 63 0.87 2.19 -8.39
CA TYR A 63 1.22 3.54 -8.84
C TYR A 63 1.20 4.53 -7.67
N ARG A 64 0.13 4.53 -6.86
CA ARG A 64 0.01 5.39 -5.68
C ARG A 64 1.18 5.20 -4.73
N SER A 65 1.42 3.96 -4.32
CA SER A 65 2.44 3.62 -3.32
C SER A 65 3.87 3.91 -3.81
N PHE A 66 4.14 3.66 -5.10
CA PHE A 66 5.45 3.88 -5.71
C PHE A 66 5.71 5.36 -6.01
N VAL A 67 4.75 6.05 -6.67
CA VAL A 67 5.01 7.38 -7.24
C VAL A 67 4.57 8.50 -6.31
N VAL A 68 3.39 8.37 -5.70
CA VAL A 68 2.71 9.50 -5.02
C VAL A 68 2.90 9.47 -3.51
N ASP A 69 2.72 8.30 -2.90
CA ASP A 69 2.65 8.20 -1.44
C ASP A 69 4.02 7.88 -0.81
N GLY A 70 4.91 7.20 -1.55
CA GLY A 70 6.20 6.73 -1.05
C GLY A 70 5.99 5.68 0.05
N ASP A 71 5.14 4.66 -0.23
CA ASP A 71 4.84 3.56 0.68
C ASP A 71 5.45 2.24 0.17
N PRO A 72 6.69 1.91 0.59
CA PRO A 72 7.35 0.70 0.13
C PRO A 72 6.67 -0.60 0.61
N ARG A 73 5.93 -0.58 1.74
CA ARG A 73 5.21 -1.78 2.20
C ARG A 73 4.13 -2.17 1.21
N THR A 74 3.25 -1.23 0.86
CA THR A 74 2.18 -1.47 -0.13
C THR A 74 2.77 -1.77 -1.50
N MET A 75 3.79 -1.02 -1.94
CA MET A 75 4.44 -1.24 -3.23
C MET A 75 4.96 -2.69 -3.36
N PHE A 76 5.78 -3.16 -2.41
CA PHE A 76 6.39 -4.49 -2.49
C PHE A 76 5.39 -5.62 -2.24
N SER A 77 4.32 -5.40 -1.48
CA SER A 77 3.26 -6.37 -1.30
C SER A 77 2.49 -6.69 -2.60
N LEU A 78 2.70 -5.91 -3.65
CA LEU A 78 2.12 -6.11 -4.98
C LEU A 78 3.11 -6.69 -5.99
N ILE A 79 4.38 -6.89 -5.62
CA ILE A 79 5.42 -7.49 -6.48
C ILE A 79 5.57 -8.96 -6.12
N ASP A 80 5.59 -9.86 -7.11
CA ASP A 80 5.82 -11.28 -6.85
C ASP A 80 7.30 -11.63 -6.64
N SER A 81 7.55 -12.82 -6.10
CA SER A 81 8.90 -13.29 -5.77
C SER A 81 9.78 -13.59 -7.00
N THR A 82 9.17 -13.75 -8.17
CA THR A 82 9.85 -14.07 -9.44
C THR A 82 10.02 -12.84 -10.35
N TYR A 83 9.84 -11.65 -9.77
CA TYR A 83 9.93 -10.36 -10.46
C TYR A 83 11.18 -10.24 -11.33
N THR A 84 10.97 -9.86 -12.60
CA THR A 84 12.02 -9.64 -13.60
C THR A 84 12.21 -8.15 -13.86
N GLN A 85 13.45 -7.68 -13.71
CA GLN A 85 13.86 -6.31 -14.02
C GLN A 85 14.53 -6.26 -15.39
N HIS A 86 14.02 -5.39 -16.29
CA HIS A 86 14.61 -5.20 -17.62
C HIS A 86 15.51 -3.96 -17.72
N HIS A 87 15.69 -3.20 -16.65
CA HIS A 87 16.71 -2.14 -16.61
C HIS A 87 18.11 -2.77 -16.52
N PRO A 88 19.05 -2.45 -17.42
CA PRO A 88 20.35 -3.13 -17.50
C PRO A 88 21.26 -2.91 -16.29
N GLY A 89 20.95 -1.90 -15.45
CA GLY A 89 21.73 -1.59 -14.23
C GLY A 89 21.28 -2.34 -12.98
N TYR A 90 20.20 -3.13 -13.03
CA TYR A 90 19.64 -3.78 -11.86
C TYR A 90 19.34 -5.26 -12.08
N ALA A 91 19.66 -6.08 -11.09
CA ALA A 91 19.31 -7.49 -11.11
C ALA A 91 17.83 -7.74 -10.84
N SER A 92 17.29 -8.82 -11.44
CA SER A 92 15.94 -9.32 -11.18
C SER A 92 15.77 -9.80 -9.74
N GLY A 93 14.52 -9.82 -9.27
CA GLY A 93 14.16 -10.20 -7.91
C GLY A 93 13.88 -8.99 -7.00
N PRO A 94 12.80 -9.05 -6.21
CA PRO A 94 12.38 -7.91 -5.38
C PRO A 94 13.43 -7.52 -4.32
N GLN A 95 14.21 -8.47 -3.81
CA GLN A 95 15.30 -8.20 -2.85
C GLN A 95 16.42 -7.31 -3.43
N ASN A 96 16.64 -7.33 -4.75
CA ASN A 96 17.68 -6.54 -5.40
C ASN A 96 17.26 -5.08 -5.63
N ILE A 97 15.97 -4.81 -5.71
CA ILE A 97 15.43 -3.44 -5.82
C ILE A 97 14.98 -2.87 -4.46
N TRP A 98 14.83 -3.71 -3.42
CA TRP A 98 14.42 -3.27 -2.09
C TRP A 98 15.29 -2.14 -1.52
N PRO A 99 16.63 -2.20 -1.55
CA PRO A 99 17.47 -1.14 -0.99
C PRO A 99 17.28 0.23 -1.66
N LEU A 100 16.77 0.26 -2.90
CA LEU A 100 16.55 1.50 -3.63
C LEU A 100 15.28 2.23 -3.18
N PHE A 101 14.29 1.48 -2.66
CA PHE A 101 12.94 2.01 -2.39
C PHE A 101 12.48 1.89 -0.94
N CYS A 102 13.20 1.18 -0.08
CA CYS A 102 12.82 0.93 1.32
C CYS A 102 12.60 2.21 2.16
N ASN A 103 13.20 3.32 1.76
CA ASN A 103 13.05 4.63 2.42
C ASN A 103 11.76 5.39 2.05
N GLY A 104 11.02 4.92 1.03
CA GLY A 104 9.75 5.50 0.66
C GLY A 104 9.82 6.89 0.04
N ASN A 105 10.75 7.12 -0.87
CA ASN A 105 10.83 8.39 -1.61
C ASN A 105 9.63 8.55 -2.55
N LYS A 106 9.01 9.74 -2.50
CA LYS A 106 7.98 10.15 -3.46
C LYS A 106 8.63 10.60 -4.76
N LEU A 107 8.10 10.14 -5.89
CA LEU A 107 8.60 10.51 -7.22
C LEU A 107 7.79 11.64 -7.86
N GLY A 108 6.61 11.94 -7.34
CA GLY A 108 5.73 12.99 -7.81
C GLY A 108 4.46 13.12 -6.97
N ASN A 109 3.47 13.79 -7.53
CA ASN A 109 2.13 13.93 -6.96
C ASN A 109 1.07 13.70 -8.05
N GLU A 110 -0.20 13.54 -7.69
CA GLU A 110 -1.27 13.26 -8.65
C GLU A 110 -1.40 14.30 -9.76
N ALA A 111 -1.14 15.57 -9.47
CA ALA A 111 -1.27 16.65 -10.47
C ALA A 111 -0.14 16.65 -11.50
N SER A 112 1.05 16.15 -11.14
CA SER A 112 2.26 16.14 -12.00
C SER A 112 2.55 14.79 -12.64
N THR A 113 1.79 13.76 -12.32
CA THR A 113 2.02 12.37 -12.75
C THR A 113 0.83 11.83 -13.53
N ALA A 114 1.00 10.70 -14.19
CA ALA A 114 -0.08 10.03 -14.90
C ALA A 114 0.02 8.51 -14.74
N TRP A 115 -1.13 7.83 -14.76
CA TRP A 115 -1.25 6.39 -14.65
C TRP A 115 -2.16 5.85 -15.76
N CYS A 116 -1.87 4.64 -16.20
CA CYS A 116 -2.69 3.90 -17.15
C CYS A 116 -2.56 2.39 -16.89
N PHE A 117 -3.65 1.66 -16.92
CA PHE A 117 -3.66 0.20 -16.98
C PHE A 117 -4.36 -0.24 -18.26
N VAL A 118 -3.73 -1.06 -19.08
CA VAL A 118 -4.27 -1.61 -20.32
C VAL A 118 -4.69 -3.05 -20.07
N ALA A 119 -5.99 -3.26 -19.90
CA ALA A 119 -6.58 -4.56 -19.57
C ALA A 119 -6.28 -5.66 -20.61
N ALA A 120 -6.26 -5.30 -21.89
CA ALA A 120 -6.01 -6.26 -22.98
C ALA A 120 -4.62 -6.90 -22.95
N THR A 121 -3.64 -6.24 -22.30
CA THR A 121 -2.24 -6.70 -22.23
C THR A 121 -1.77 -6.95 -20.80
N ASN A 122 -2.61 -6.69 -19.79
CA ASN A 122 -2.23 -6.69 -18.38
C ASN A 122 -0.98 -5.83 -18.08
N MET A 123 -0.88 -4.68 -18.74
CA MET A 123 0.22 -3.73 -18.56
C MET A 123 -0.26 -2.50 -17.81
N SER A 124 0.52 -2.06 -16.80
CA SER A 124 0.35 -0.73 -16.22
C SER A 124 1.52 0.18 -16.56
N TYR A 125 1.24 1.47 -16.54
CA TYR A 125 2.20 2.54 -16.83
C TYR A 125 2.07 3.64 -15.80
N ALA A 126 3.20 4.22 -15.41
CA ALA A 126 3.22 5.45 -14.63
C ALA A 126 4.23 6.43 -15.23
N ARG A 127 3.81 7.68 -15.36
CA ARG A 127 4.69 8.79 -15.78
C ARG A 127 4.88 9.75 -14.63
N TYR A 128 6.11 10.03 -14.31
CA TYR A 128 6.55 11.05 -13.35
C TYR A 128 7.67 11.91 -13.99
N SER A 129 8.95 11.76 -13.69
CA SER A 129 10.06 12.36 -14.47
C SER A 129 10.41 11.52 -15.70
N THR A 130 10.12 10.23 -15.64
CA THR A 130 10.24 9.25 -16.74
C THR A 130 8.93 8.48 -16.87
N THR A 131 8.88 7.44 -17.69
CA THR A 131 7.75 6.53 -17.78
C THR A 131 8.24 5.13 -17.53
N ASP A 132 7.60 4.44 -16.60
CA ASP A 132 7.80 3.05 -16.29
C ASP A 132 6.60 2.23 -16.76
N ARG A 133 6.86 0.95 -17.09
CA ARG A 133 5.84 -0.03 -17.48
C ARG A 133 6.03 -1.30 -16.68
N TRP A 134 4.92 -1.89 -16.25
CA TRP A 134 4.91 -3.18 -15.53
C TRP A 134 3.95 -4.15 -16.17
N ARG A 135 4.35 -5.42 -16.26
CA ARG A 135 3.46 -6.52 -16.59
C ARG A 135 2.88 -7.15 -15.33
N TRP A 136 1.59 -7.41 -15.37
CA TRP A 136 0.84 -8.06 -14.30
C TRP A 136 0.53 -9.50 -14.66
N VAL A 137 0.74 -10.42 -13.73
CA VAL A 137 0.38 -11.83 -13.84
C VAL A 137 -0.37 -12.21 -12.56
N ASP A 138 -1.57 -12.75 -12.71
CA ASP A 138 -2.40 -13.23 -11.60
C ASP A 138 -2.51 -12.22 -10.44
N GLY A 139 -2.69 -10.94 -10.79
CA GLY A 139 -2.87 -9.85 -9.84
C GLY A 139 -1.58 -9.33 -9.18
N CYS A 140 -0.40 -9.77 -9.62
CA CYS A 140 0.91 -9.34 -9.11
C CYS A 140 1.77 -8.70 -10.20
N VAL A 141 2.62 -7.73 -9.82
CA VAL A 141 3.68 -7.19 -10.69
C VAL A 141 4.73 -8.26 -10.91
N HIS A 142 4.96 -8.62 -12.16
CA HIS A 142 5.88 -9.67 -12.56
C HIS A 142 7.11 -9.18 -13.31
N GLU A 143 6.96 -8.12 -14.14
CA GLU A 143 8.08 -7.55 -14.91
C GLU A 143 8.02 -6.03 -14.93
N HIS A 144 9.18 -5.40 -15.12
CA HIS A 144 9.33 -3.95 -15.18
C HIS A 144 10.29 -3.50 -16.28
N TRP A 145 9.90 -2.42 -17.00
CA TRP A 145 10.70 -1.68 -17.98
C TRP A 145 10.61 -0.19 -17.71
N ASP A 146 11.70 0.53 -17.89
CA ASP A 146 11.81 1.98 -17.65
C ASP A 146 12.59 2.73 -18.73
N GLN A 147 12.94 2.06 -19.82
CA GLN A 147 13.74 2.66 -20.90
C GLN A 147 12.90 2.87 -22.16
N GLY A 148 12.65 4.14 -22.49
CA GLY A 148 11.95 4.51 -23.71
C GLY A 148 10.43 4.25 -23.66
N GLU A 149 9.89 3.92 -22.49
CA GLU A 149 8.48 3.65 -22.31
C GLU A 149 7.61 4.90 -22.47
N ARG A 150 6.38 4.70 -22.92
CA ARG A 150 5.39 5.78 -23.09
C ARG A 150 4.03 5.34 -22.62
N ILE A 151 3.30 6.22 -21.97
CA ILE A 151 1.89 5.96 -21.63
C ILE A 151 1.10 5.85 -22.95
N PRO A 152 0.29 4.79 -23.14
CA PRO A 152 -0.62 4.67 -24.27
C PRO A 152 -1.61 5.84 -24.29
N SER A 153 -1.93 6.34 -25.49
CA SER A 153 -2.96 7.36 -25.68
C SER A 153 -4.39 6.81 -25.56
N GLU A 154 -4.56 5.49 -25.68
CA GLU A 154 -5.85 4.80 -25.71
C GLU A 154 -5.80 3.52 -24.85
N GLY A 155 -6.98 2.97 -24.55
CA GLY A 155 -7.12 1.69 -23.86
C GLY A 155 -6.86 1.73 -22.36
N CYS A 156 -6.66 2.89 -21.75
CA CYS A 156 -6.50 3.01 -20.32
C CYS A 156 -7.80 2.66 -19.58
N TYR A 157 -7.71 1.72 -18.66
CA TYR A 157 -8.81 1.27 -17.82
C TYR A 157 -9.29 2.42 -16.92
N LYS A 158 -10.58 2.65 -16.90
CA LYS A 158 -11.21 3.64 -16.01
C LYS A 158 -11.67 2.91 -14.76
N LEU A 159 -11.03 3.20 -13.65
CA LEU A 159 -11.53 2.72 -12.34
C LEU A 159 -12.95 3.27 -12.11
N PRO A 160 -13.87 2.43 -11.59
CA PRO A 160 -15.16 2.91 -11.15
C PRO A 160 -14.96 4.08 -10.16
N ALA A 161 -15.70 5.18 -10.36
CA ALA A 161 -15.70 6.26 -9.37
C ALA A 161 -16.10 5.66 -8.01
N ASN A 162 -15.29 5.88 -6.98
CA ASN A 162 -15.67 5.52 -5.61
C ASN A 162 -17.03 6.16 -5.33
N ARG A 163 -18.08 5.36 -5.31
CA ARG A 163 -19.34 5.80 -4.70
C ARG A 163 -19.04 5.88 -3.21
N SER A 164 -18.76 7.08 -2.74
CA SER A 164 -18.71 7.38 -1.31
C SER A 164 -20.03 6.90 -0.71
N GLN A 165 -19.98 5.86 0.09
CA GLN A 165 -21.10 5.48 0.98
C GLN A 165 -21.02 6.34 2.22
#